data_97250ad39e8075bfffeafcc44be64a72
#
_entry.id   97250ad39e8075bfffeafcc44be64a72
#
_cell.length_a   1.000
_cell.length_b   1.000
_cell.length_c   1.000
_cell.angle_alpha   90.00
_cell.angle_beta   90.00
_cell.angle_gamma   90.00
#
_symmetry.space_group_name_H-M   'P 1'
#
loop_
_entity.id
_entity.type
_entity.pdbx_description
1 polymer ?
#
loop_
_entity_poly.entity_id
_entity_poly.type
_entity_poly.pdbx_seq_one_letter_code
_entity_poly.pdbx_strand_id
1 'polypeptide(L)'
;RAGKDGVGAAARENGWPLEPSATLIGSCTNSSYEDITRAASIARQASALGLRARTQLLVTPGSEQVRATIERDGLLADLEAIGATVLANACGPCIGQWDRTDLDPTKLNTIVNSYNRNFPKRNDGNANTLAFVTSPDTVIALALAGTLDFDPTTGTLTNAAGEQVRLEAPVGEILPDKGFDPGESGFLAPPEDGSTVEVVVDPASDRLQLLEPFRAWDGNDYLDLPVLMKAAGKCTTDHISAAGKWLRYRGHLENISGNLFLGVVNAFTGATGEGKDQTDGATRPFPEIAKRYGEQGISWVAIGDQNYGEGSSREHAAMEPRFRGGRVIFARSFARIHETNLKKQGLVPLTFTDPATYEQIGEDDRISVLGLPPVPDQPVQCRITKPDGTTTDFTATHTFSPEQVEWFRAGSALNIVRRKVAAGEA
;
A
#
# COMPACT_ATOMS: atom_id res chain seq x y z
N ARG A 1 4.90 -21.20 -2.47
CA ARG A 1 3.71 -22.09 -2.50
C ARG A 1 4.11 -23.37 -1.81
N ALA A 2 3.37 -23.81 -0.77
CA ALA A 2 3.52 -25.14 -0.23
C ALA A 2 3.27 -26.15 -1.38
N GLY A 3 4.15 -27.15 -1.48
CA GLY A 3 4.02 -28.21 -2.48
C GLY A 3 2.75 -29.06 -2.24
N LYS A 4 2.64 -30.20 -2.94
CA LYS A 4 1.51 -31.14 -2.84
C LYS A 4 1.25 -31.64 -1.42
N ASP A 5 2.25 -31.58 -0.55
CA ASP A 5 2.24 -32.14 0.80
C ASP A 5 1.82 -31.12 1.90
N GLY A 6 1.41 -29.90 1.50
CA GLY A 6 0.87 -28.90 2.41
C GLY A 6 1.91 -28.06 3.18
N VAL A 7 1.40 -27.12 3.99
CA VAL A 7 2.22 -26.16 4.75
C VAL A 7 3.03 -26.86 5.85
N GLY A 8 2.46 -27.86 6.53
CA GLY A 8 3.12 -28.61 7.59
C GLY A 8 4.34 -29.36 7.10
N ALA A 9 4.28 -30.01 5.94
CA ALA A 9 5.41 -30.70 5.35
C ALA A 9 6.54 -29.70 5.02
N ALA A 10 6.20 -28.57 4.37
CA ALA A 10 7.18 -27.54 4.08
C ALA A 10 7.81 -26.95 5.35
N ALA A 11 7.04 -26.77 6.42
CA ALA A 11 7.57 -26.28 7.69
C ALA A 11 8.57 -27.26 8.32
N ARG A 12 8.27 -28.56 8.33
CA ARG A 12 9.21 -29.61 8.81
C ARG A 12 10.49 -29.65 7.99
N GLU A 13 10.36 -29.63 6.67
CA GLU A 13 11.49 -29.68 5.73
C GLU A 13 12.46 -28.52 5.89
N ASN A 14 11.95 -27.34 6.23
CA ASN A 14 12.73 -26.12 6.41
C ASN A 14 13.06 -25.80 7.88
N GLY A 15 12.66 -26.63 8.84
CA GLY A 15 12.89 -26.39 10.26
C GLY A 15 12.11 -25.17 10.82
N TRP A 16 10.96 -24.83 10.22
CA TRP A 16 10.13 -23.75 10.71
C TRP A 16 9.23 -24.21 11.87
N PRO A 17 8.97 -23.34 12.87
CA PRO A 17 8.06 -23.70 13.97
C PRO A 17 6.69 -24.12 13.45
N LEU A 18 6.22 -25.29 13.88
CA LEU A 18 4.91 -25.82 13.50
C LEU A 18 3.76 -25.15 14.24
N GLU A 19 4.02 -24.66 15.44
CA GLU A 19 3.00 -24.00 16.28
C GLU A 19 2.95 -22.51 15.95
N PRO A 20 1.84 -22.02 15.35
CA PRO A 20 1.69 -20.60 15.10
C PRO A 20 1.60 -19.81 16.41
N SER A 21 2.38 -18.75 16.52
CA SER A 21 2.32 -17.83 17.65
C SER A 21 1.05 -16.96 17.63
N ALA A 22 0.48 -16.75 16.45
CA ALA A 22 -0.81 -16.08 16.26
C ALA A 22 -1.46 -16.48 14.94
N THR A 23 -2.79 -16.36 14.90
CA THR A 23 -3.62 -16.54 13.72
C THR A 23 -4.49 -15.30 13.54
N LEU A 24 -4.62 -14.81 12.30
CA LEU A 24 -5.23 -13.51 12.03
C LEU A 24 -6.19 -13.59 10.84
N ILE A 25 -7.42 -13.14 11.04
CA ILE A 25 -8.35 -12.86 9.96
C ILE A 25 -8.42 -11.36 9.78
N GLY A 26 -8.32 -10.89 8.53
CA GLY A 26 -8.41 -9.47 8.33
C GLY A 26 -8.01 -8.99 6.94
N SER A 27 -7.69 -7.72 6.94
CA SER A 27 -7.58 -6.77 5.86
C SER A 27 -8.94 -6.39 5.26
N CYS A 28 -8.99 -5.22 4.61
CA CYS A 28 -10.19 -4.76 3.92
C CYS A 28 -10.62 -5.64 2.73
N THR A 29 -9.76 -6.56 2.29
CA THR A 29 -10.02 -7.45 1.14
C THR A 29 -10.41 -8.86 1.52
N ASN A 30 -10.00 -9.37 2.68
CA ASN A 30 -10.18 -10.78 3.08
C ASN A 30 -10.85 -10.92 4.45
N SER A 31 -11.83 -10.09 4.71
CA SER A 31 -12.77 -10.15 5.83
C SER A 31 -14.11 -9.53 5.40
N SER A 32 -14.57 -9.90 4.21
CA SER A 32 -15.91 -9.62 3.71
C SER A 32 -16.97 -10.33 4.54
N TYR A 33 -18.23 -10.01 4.30
CA TYR A 33 -19.33 -10.73 4.95
C TYR A 33 -19.28 -12.24 4.65
N GLU A 34 -19.01 -12.63 3.40
CA GLU A 34 -18.83 -14.03 3.01
C GLU A 34 -17.66 -14.70 3.74
N ASP A 35 -16.51 -14.04 3.82
CA ASP A 35 -15.33 -14.55 4.52
C ASP A 35 -15.63 -14.82 6.01
N ILE A 36 -16.31 -13.87 6.65
CA ILE A 36 -16.66 -13.98 8.07
C ILE A 36 -17.75 -15.03 8.32
N THR A 37 -18.76 -15.15 7.45
CA THR A 37 -19.78 -16.21 7.61
C THR A 37 -19.18 -17.60 7.50
N ARG A 38 -18.23 -17.82 6.58
CA ARG A 38 -17.49 -19.09 6.47
C ARG A 38 -16.65 -19.35 7.71
N ALA A 39 -15.93 -18.37 8.21
CA ALA A 39 -15.15 -18.47 9.44
C ALA A 39 -16.05 -18.78 10.66
N ALA A 40 -17.16 -18.07 10.81
CA ALA A 40 -18.14 -18.28 11.86
C ALA A 40 -18.82 -19.65 11.77
N SER A 41 -19.04 -20.20 10.55
CA SER A 41 -19.52 -21.57 10.37
C SER A 41 -18.60 -22.60 11.03
N ILE A 42 -17.28 -22.47 10.85
CA ILE A 42 -16.31 -23.33 11.54
C ILE A 42 -16.31 -23.06 13.06
N ALA A 43 -16.42 -21.80 13.48
CA ALA A 43 -16.42 -21.43 14.88
C ALA A 43 -17.64 -22.01 15.63
N ARG A 44 -18.84 -22.00 15.04
CA ARG A 44 -20.04 -22.63 15.58
C ARG A 44 -19.86 -24.13 15.75
N GLN A 45 -19.33 -24.80 14.73
CA GLN A 45 -19.03 -26.24 14.80
C GLN A 45 -18.05 -26.52 15.94
N ALA A 46 -16.98 -25.75 16.02
CA ALA A 46 -15.96 -25.90 17.04
C ALA A 46 -16.53 -25.70 18.44
N SER A 47 -17.33 -24.68 18.68
CA SER A 47 -18.01 -24.44 19.96
C SER A 47 -18.91 -25.56 20.34
N ALA A 48 -19.74 -26.07 19.39
CA ALA A 48 -20.64 -27.23 19.64
C ALA A 48 -19.89 -28.52 19.95
N LEU A 49 -18.69 -28.70 19.41
CA LEU A 49 -17.81 -29.84 19.64
C LEU A 49 -16.88 -29.67 20.86
N GLY A 50 -16.98 -28.56 21.60
CA GLY A 50 -16.13 -28.29 22.77
C GLY A 50 -14.69 -27.96 22.43
N LEU A 51 -14.44 -27.38 21.23
CA LEU A 51 -13.14 -26.92 20.78
C LEU A 51 -12.97 -25.42 21.05
N ARG A 52 -11.73 -25.00 21.27
CA ARG A 52 -11.32 -23.60 21.38
C ARG A 52 -10.01 -23.39 20.63
N ALA A 53 -9.75 -22.15 20.21
CA ALA A 53 -8.48 -21.78 19.60
C ALA A 53 -7.33 -22.07 20.59
N ARG A 54 -6.29 -22.71 20.07
CA ARG A 54 -5.04 -23.04 20.81
C ARG A 54 -3.97 -21.99 20.61
N THR A 55 -4.16 -21.09 19.62
CA THR A 55 -3.30 -19.96 19.35
C THR A 55 -4.04 -18.66 19.60
N GLN A 56 -3.32 -17.56 19.75
CA GLN A 56 -3.95 -16.24 19.72
C GLN A 56 -4.69 -16.06 18.37
N LEU A 57 -5.99 -15.81 18.44
CA LEU A 57 -6.84 -15.60 17.25
C LEU A 57 -7.32 -14.16 17.24
N LEU A 58 -6.90 -13.41 16.23
CA LEU A 58 -7.24 -11.99 16.05
C LEU A 58 -8.12 -11.83 14.82
N VAL A 59 -9.18 -11.04 14.92
CA VAL A 59 -10.11 -10.78 13.81
C VAL A 59 -10.27 -9.28 13.61
N THR A 60 -9.97 -8.81 12.41
CA THR A 60 -10.16 -7.41 12.00
C THR A 60 -11.24 -7.36 10.92
N PRO A 61 -12.45 -6.85 11.19
CA PRO A 61 -13.49 -6.67 10.17
C PRO A 61 -13.04 -5.74 9.04
N GLY A 62 -13.60 -5.93 7.84
CA GLY A 62 -13.18 -5.22 6.64
C GLY A 62 -13.53 -3.72 6.63
N SER A 63 -14.57 -3.34 7.34
CA SER A 63 -15.05 -1.97 7.51
C SER A 63 -15.99 -1.89 8.72
N GLU A 64 -16.34 -0.67 9.14
CA GLU A 64 -17.33 -0.48 10.21
C GLU A 64 -18.71 -1.01 9.79
N GLN A 65 -19.08 -0.85 8.53
CA GLN A 65 -20.34 -1.42 8.00
C GLN A 65 -20.34 -2.95 8.10
N VAL A 66 -19.25 -3.61 7.72
CA VAL A 66 -19.12 -5.07 7.88
C VAL A 66 -19.14 -5.43 9.35
N ARG A 67 -18.42 -4.71 10.23
CA ARG A 67 -18.40 -4.98 11.67
C ARG A 67 -19.81 -4.94 12.28
N ALA A 68 -20.55 -3.84 12.03
CA ALA A 68 -21.91 -3.69 12.54
C ALA A 68 -22.85 -4.79 12.00
N THR A 69 -22.70 -5.15 10.73
CA THR A 69 -23.51 -6.19 10.10
C THR A 69 -23.25 -7.56 10.72
N ILE A 70 -21.99 -7.98 10.87
CA ILE A 70 -21.63 -9.29 11.44
C ILE A 70 -21.90 -9.36 12.96
N GLU A 71 -21.87 -8.23 13.66
CA GLU A 71 -22.30 -8.13 15.06
C GLU A 71 -23.81 -8.34 15.19
N ARG A 72 -24.62 -7.60 14.40
CA ARG A 72 -26.09 -7.73 14.33
C ARG A 72 -26.50 -9.17 14.02
N ASP A 73 -25.79 -9.84 13.12
CA ASP A 73 -26.11 -11.19 12.65
C ASP A 73 -25.49 -12.28 13.54
N GLY A 74 -24.84 -11.92 14.67
CA GLY A 74 -24.32 -12.83 15.68
C GLY A 74 -23.00 -13.52 15.34
N LEU A 75 -22.38 -13.19 14.18
CA LEU A 75 -21.17 -13.86 13.70
C LEU A 75 -19.93 -13.52 14.54
N LEU A 76 -19.88 -12.33 15.15
CA LEU A 76 -18.80 -11.97 16.08
C LEU A 76 -18.87 -12.83 17.34
N ALA A 77 -20.07 -13.04 17.89
CA ALA A 77 -20.26 -13.89 19.07
C ALA A 77 -19.80 -15.33 18.83
N ASP A 78 -20.04 -15.87 17.63
CA ASP A 78 -19.55 -17.21 17.25
C ASP A 78 -18.02 -17.30 17.29
N LEU A 79 -17.33 -16.26 16.76
CA LEU A 79 -15.86 -16.20 16.75
C LEU A 79 -15.29 -16.00 18.17
N GLU A 80 -15.90 -15.12 18.96
CA GLU A 80 -15.51 -14.88 20.35
C GLU A 80 -15.71 -16.12 21.23
N ALA A 81 -16.75 -16.94 20.96
CA ALA A 81 -17.03 -18.18 21.70
C ALA A 81 -15.86 -19.18 21.61
N ILE A 82 -15.09 -19.19 20.54
CA ILE A 82 -13.89 -20.02 20.40
C ILE A 82 -12.61 -19.35 20.87
N GLY A 83 -12.67 -18.11 21.36
CA GLY A 83 -11.52 -17.33 21.88
C GLY A 83 -10.91 -16.30 20.95
N ALA A 84 -11.64 -15.87 19.92
CA ALA A 84 -11.18 -14.75 19.07
C ALA A 84 -11.23 -13.42 19.82
N THR A 85 -10.26 -12.54 19.51
CA THR A 85 -10.29 -11.13 19.90
C THR A 85 -10.56 -10.29 18.66
N VAL A 86 -11.64 -9.51 18.71
CA VAL A 86 -12.01 -8.60 17.62
C VAL A 86 -11.24 -7.29 17.77
N LEU A 87 -10.52 -6.91 16.74
CA LEU A 87 -9.72 -5.68 16.69
C LEU A 87 -10.50 -4.55 16.00
N ALA A 88 -10.05 -3.31 16.25
CA ALA A 88 -10.54 -2.15 15.51
C ALA A 88 -10.27 -2.28 14.00
N ASN A 89 -11.11 -1.64 13.18
CA ASN A 89 -11.03 -1.64 11.71
C ASN A 89 -9.83 -0.83 11.23
N ALA A 90 -8.64 -1.35 11.42
CA ALA A 90 -7.38 -0.72 11.07
C ALA A 90 -6.45 -1.67 10.33
N CYS A 91 -5.54 -1.13 9.54
CA CYS A 91 -4.59 -1.95 8.79
C CYS A 91 -3.60 -2.71 9.69
N GLY A 92 -3.12 -2.11 10.79
CA GLY A 92 -2.30 -2.75 11.82
C GLY A 92 -1.33 -3.83 11.31
N PRO A 93 -1.55 -5.09 11.69
CA PRO A 93 -0.69 -6.21 11.27
C PRO A 93 -0.62 -6.41 9.75
N CYS A 94 -1.64 -5.98 8.99
CA CYS A 94 -1.63 -6.12 7.53
C CYS A 94 -0.55 -5.28 6.83
N ILE A 95 -0.05 -4.21 7.46
CA ILE A 95 0.92 -3.27 6.87
C ILE A 95 2.20 -3.06 7.70
N GLY A 96 2.48 -3.94 8.64
CA GLY A 96 3.70 -3.85 9.45
C GLY A 96 3.60 -2.90 10.65
N GLN A 97 2.39 -2.54 11.07
CA GLN A 97 2.12 -1.73 12.25
C GLN A 97 1.60 -2.60 13.42
N TRP A 98 2.28 -3.67 13.69
CA TRP A 98 1.99 -4.57 14.80
C TRP A 98 3.22 -4.70 15.70
N ASP A 99 3.13 -4.10 16.87
CA ASP A 99 4.17 -4.20 17.89
C ASP A 99 3.94 -5.46 18.73
N ARG A 100 4.84 -6.42 18.60
CA ARG A 100 4.79 -7.70 19.29
C ARG A 100 5.74 -7.70 20.47
N THR A 101 5.19 -7.38 21.63
CA THR A 101 5.90 -7.42 22.92
C THR A 101 5.84 -8.79 23.60
N ASP A 102 5.06 -9.72 23.05
CA ASP A 102 4.79 -11.06 23.54
C ASP A 102 5.83 -12.10 23.13
N LEU A 103 6.75 -11.75 22.23
CA LEU A 103 7.74 -12.65 21.65
C LEU A 103 9.18 -12.14 21.79
N ASP A 104 10.10 -13.10 21.82
CA ASP A 104 11.54 -12.82 21.63
C ASP A 104 11.80 -12.54 20.14
N PRO A 105 12.16 -11.30 19.76
CA PRO A 105 12.34 -10.93 18.36
C PRO A 105 13.50 -11.63 17.66
N THR A 106 14.38 -12.29 18.40
CA THR A 106 15.53 -13.03 17.86
C THR A 106 15.19 -14.45 17.46
N LYS A 107 14.05 -14.98 17.92
CA LYS A 107 13.61 -16.35 17.63
C LYS A 107 12.68 -16.41 16.43
N LEU A 108 12.83 -17.47 15.63
CA LEU A 108 11.85 -17.79 14.59
C LEU A 108 10.49 -18.05 15.21
N ASN A 109 9.47 -17.47 14.63
CA ASN A 109 8.08 -17.77 14.93
C ASN A 109 7.26 -17.84 13.65
N THR A 110 6.10 -18.47 13.70
CA THR A 110 5.17 -18.56 12.58
C THR A 110 3.86 -17.89 12.92
N ILE A 111 3.23 -17.30 11.93
CA ILE A 111 1.85 -16.79 11.97
C ILE A 111 1.07 -17.29 10.77
N VAL A 112 -0.24 -17.44 10.94
CA VAL A 112 -1.17 -17.74 9.83
C VAL A 112 -2.14 -16.59 9.70
N ASN A 113 -2.37 -16.12 8.48
CA ASN A 113 -3.30 -15.01 8.27
C ASN A 113 -4.05 -15.12 6.95
N SER A 114 -5.11 -14.33 6.81
CA SER A 114 -5.89 -14.22 5.57
C SER A 114 -5.56 -12.97 4.76
N TYR A 115 -4.41 -12.34 4.99
CA TYR A 115 -4.04 -11.11 4.32
C TYR A 115 -3.76 -11.29 2.82
N ASN A 116 -3.73 -10.19 2.09
CA ASN A 116 -3.61 -10.20 0.63
C ASN A 116 -2.16 -10.21 0.11
N ARG A 117 -1.15 -10.17 0.99
CA ARG A 117 0.28 -10.17 0.63
C ARG A 117 1.13 -10.85 1.67
N ASN A 118 2.20 -11.48 1.18
CA ASN A 118 3.18 -12.15 2.02
C ASN A 118 4.59 -11.83 1.50
N PHE A 119 5.39 -11.16 2.33
CA PHE A 119 6.83 -10.95 2.14
C PHE A 119 7.49 -10.72 3.52
N PRO A 120 8.82 -10.94 3.64
CA PRO A 120 9.52 -10.79 4.91
C PRO A 120 9.26 -9.43 5.58
N LYS A 121 9.08 -9.42 6.90
CA LYS A 121 8.80 -8.24 7.73
C LYS A 121 7.43 -7.58 7.48
N ARG A 122 6.53 -8.21 6.72
CA ARG A 122 5.25 -7.58 6.32
C ARG A 122 4.36 -7.24 7.50
N ASN A 123 4.30 -8.06 8.53
CA ASN A 123 3.27 -7.99 9.57
C ASN A 123 3.71 -7.19 10.81
N ASP A 124 4.88 -7.47 11.34
CA ASP A 124 5.41 -6.91 12.60
C ASP A 124 6.81 -6.27 12.43
N GLY A 125 7.31 -6.15 11.21
CA GLY A 125 8.64 -5.61 10.95
C GLY A 125 9.79 -6.57 11.26
N ASN A 126 9.51 -7.77 11.81
CA ASN A 126 10.52 -8.74 12.20
C ASN A 126 10.79 -9.75 11.07
N ALA A 127 12.07 -9.93 10.71
CA ALA A 127 12.49 -10.93 9.71
C ALA A 127 12.31 -12.37 10.17
N ASN A 128 12.24 -12.60 11.49
CA ASN A 128 12.07 -13.92 12.11
C ASN A 128 10.59 -14.35 12.22
N THR A 129 9.65 -13.50 11.83
CA THR A 129 8.25 -13.86 11.74
C THR A 129 7.95 -14.40 10.35
N LEU A 130 7.68 -15.70 10.27
CA LEU A 130 7.33 -16.41 9.05
C LEU A 130 5.80 -16.42 8.89
N ALA A 131 5.29 -15.73 7.88
CA ALA A 131 3.85 -15.61 7.64
C ALA A 131 3.36 -16.60 6.58
N PHE A 132 2.24 -17.25 6.86
CA PHE A 132 1.52 -18.13 5.94
C PHE A 132 0.15 -17.53 5.64
N VAL A 133 -0.21 -17.44 4.35
CA VAL A 133 -1.48 -16.86 3.91
C VAL A 133 -2.43 -17.95 3.44
N THR A 134 -3.66 -17.94 3.96
CA THR A 134 -4.72 -18.89 3.58
C THR A 134 -6.09 -18.21 3.69
N SER A 135 -7.19 -18.96 3.41
CA SER A 135 -8.55 -18.46 3.56
C SER A 135 -8.94 -18.28 5.04
N PRO A 136 -9.88 -17.38 5.37
CA PRO A 136 -10.32 -17.15 6.75
C PRO A 136 -10.83 -18.39 7.48
N ASP A 137 -11.58 -19.26 6.82
CA ASP A 137 -12.04 -20.53 7.37
C ASP A 137 -10.88 -21.48 7.70
N THR A 138 -9.86 -21.57 6.85
CA THR A 138 -8.64 -22.33 7.14
C THR A 138 -7.83 -21.72 8.28
N VAL A 139 -7.80 -20.38 8.41
CA VAL A 139 -7.18 -19.72 9.58
C VAL A 139 -7.82 -20.19 10.87
N ILE A 140 -9.17 -20.26 10.95
CA ILE A 140 -9.87 -20.79 12.12
C ILE A 140 -9.49 -22.26 12.37
N ALA A 141 -9.50 -23.11 11.35
CA ALA A 141 -9.16 -24.52 11.50
C ALA A 141 -7.74 -24.74 12.06
N LEU A 142 -6.76 -23.96 11.57
CA LEU A 142 -5.38 -24.00 12.07
C LEU A 142 -5.24 -23.39 13.48
N ALA A 143 -6.05 -22.37 13.82
CA ALA A 143 -6.12 -21.83 15.17
C ALA A 143 -6.62 -22.88 16.19
N LEU A 144 -7.64 -23.64 15.82
CA LEU A 144 -8.18 -24.73 16.63
C LEU A 144 -7.20 -25.90 16.79
N ALA A 145 -6.46 -26.21 15.70
CA ALA A 145 -5.43 -27.26 15.73
C ALA A 145 -4.20 -26.85 16.54
N GLY A 146 -3.82 -25.57 16.50
CA GLY A 146 -2.60 -25.07 17.13
C GLY A 146 -1.33 -25.49 16.39
N THR A 147 -1.43 -26.00 15.17
CA THR A 147 -0.28 -26.47 14.39
C THR A 147 -0.50 -26.27 12.88
N LEU A 148 0.58 -25.99 12.15
CA LEU A 148 0.60 -25.98 10.69
C LEU A 148 0.45 -27.37 10.08
N ASP A 149 0.67 -28.42 10.89
CA ASP A 149 0.61 -29.82 10.47
C ASP A 149 -0.79 -30.42 10.62
N PHE A 150 -1.80 -29.65 10.24
CA PHE A 150 -3.20 -30.07 10.27
C PHE A 150 -3.85 -29.88 8.91
N ASP A 151 -4.42 -30.95 8.40
CA ASP A 151 -5.28 -30.90 7.20
C ASP A 151 -6.73 -30.77 7.63
N PRO A 152 -7.39 -29.62 7.43
CA PRO A 152 -8.77 -29.42 7.86
C PRO A 152 -9.78 -30.28 7.10
N THR A 153 -9.39 -30.87 5.97
CA THR A 153 -10.28 -31.69 5.14
C THR A 153 -10.34 -33.17 5.58
N THR A 154 -9.29 -33.65 6.21
CA THR A 154 -9.16 -35.08 6.59
C THR A 154 -8.84 -35.30 8.07
N GLY A 155 -8.27 -34.28 8.72
CA GLY A 155 -7.78 -34.36 10.08
C GLY A 155 -8.88 -34.38 11.13
N THR A 156 -8.53 -34.89 12.33
CA THR A 156 -9.36 -34.83 13.54
C THR A 156 -8.71 -33.97 14.61
N LEU A 157 -9.52 -33.38 15.46
CA LEU A 157 -9.11 -32.56 16.60
C LEU A 157 -9.56 -33.23 17.89
N THR A 158 -8.77 -33.10 18.97
CA THR A 158 -9.14 -33.59 20.28
C THR A 158 -9.85 -32.48 21.04
N ASN A 159 -11.11 -32.70 21.44
CA ASN A 159 -11.91 -31.77 22.23
C ASN A 159 -11.56 -31.82 23.73
N ALA A 160 -12.21 -30.96 24.51
CA ALA A 160 -11.98 -30.87 25.96
C ALA A 160 -12.34 -32.18 26.72
N ALA A 161 -13.22 -33.03 26.15
CA ALA A 161 -13.58 -34.31 26.71
C ALA A 161 -12.60 -35.45 26.31
N GLY A 162 -11.60 -35.17 25.49
CA GLY A 162 -10.64 -36.16 24.96
C GLY A 162 -11.13 -36.93 23.75
N GLU A 163 -12.24 -36.52 23.14
CA GLU A 163 -12.82 -37.18 21.98
C GLU A 163 -12.20 -36.65 20.69
N GLN A 164 -12.04 -37.55 19.70
CA GLN A 164 -11.62 -37.19 18.36
C GLN A 164 -12.83 -36.70 17.56
N VAL A 165 -12.81 -35.42 17.18
CA VAL A 165 -13.90 -34.78 16.44
C VAL A 165 -13.38 -34.26 15.11
N ARG A 166 -14.27 -34.09 14.12
CA ARG A 166 -13.94 -33.62 12.80
C ARG A 166 -14.79 -32.40 12.47
N LEU A 167 -14.17 -31.42 11.78
CA LEU A 167 -14.85 -30.26 11.22
C LEU A 167 -15.44 -30.63 9.88
N GLU A 168 -16.65 -30.16 9.60
CA GLU A 168 -17.28 -30.23 8.29
C GLU A 168 -16.90 -29.00 7.45
N ALA A 169 -17.10 -29.09 6.13
CA ALA A 169 -16.84 -27.96 5.24
C ALA A 169 -17.67 -26.73 5.66
N PRO A 170 -17.08 -25.52 5.65
CA PRO A 170 -17.80 -24.32 6.05
C PRO A 170 -18.90 -23.95 5.06
N VAL A 171 -20.01 -23.47 5.57
CA VAL A 171 -21.08 -22.84 4.81
C VAL A 171 -20.95 -21.33 4.95
N GLY A 172 -21.01 -20.58 3.84
CA GLY A 172 -20.92 -19.12 3.82
C GLY A 172 -22.10 -18.51 3.09
N GLU A 173 -22.39 -17.27 3.43
CA GLU A 173 -23.42 -16.45 2.80
C GLU A 173 -22.71 -15.29 2.07
N ILE A 174 -23.04 -15.09 0.79
CA ILE A 174 -22.40 -14.06 -0.05
C ILE A 174 -22.78 -12.66 0.43
N LEU A 175 -24.05 -12.46 0.77
CA LEU A 175 -24.64 -11.20 1.21
C LEU A 175 -25.54 -11.41 2.43
N PRO A 176 -25.64 -10.42 3.32
CA PRO A 176 -26.55 -10.49 4.45
C PRO A 176 -28.03 -10.39 3.99
N ASP A 177 -28.87 -11.33 4.43
CA ASP A 177 -30.30 -11.38 4.04
C ASP A 177 -31.06 -10.10 4.38
N LYS A 178 -30.66 -9.41 5.48
CA LYS A 178 -31.26 -8.15 5.94
C LYS A 178 -30.58 -6.90 5.37
N GLY A 179 -29.71 -7.06 4.36
CA GLY A 179 -28.84 -5.98 3.88
C GLY A 179 -27.73 -5.63 4.89
N PHE A 180 -26.85 -4.74 4.49
CA PHE A 180 -25.79 -4.25 5.37
C PHE A 180 -26.33 -3.27 6.40
N ASP A 181 -25.80 -3.34 7.62
CA ASP A 181 -26.02 -2.33 8.65
C ASP A 181 -25.19 -1.08 8.30
N PRO A 182 -25.72 0.13 8.37
CA PRO A 182 -24.97 1.34 8.05
C PRO A 182 -23.77 1.60 8.98
N GLY A 183 -23.74 1.06 10.20
CA GLY A 183 -22.62 1.21 11.12
C GLY A 183 -22.45 2.62 11.69
N GLU A 184 -23.55 3.30 11.99
CA GLU A 184 -23.57 4.74 12.38
C GLU A 184 -22.97 5.03 13.77
N SER A 185 -22.78 4.00 14.60
CA SER A 185 -22.39 4.20 16.01
C SER A 185 -21.01 4.88 16.21
N GLY A 186 -20.17 4.94 15.17
CA GLY A 186 -18.84 5.58 15.22
C GLY A 186 -18.75 6.90 14.45
N PHE A 187 -19.84 7.35 13.82
CA PHE A 187 -19.81 8.60 13.06
C PHE A 187 -19.87 9.82 13.97
N LEU A 188 -18.83 10.63 13.92
CA LEU A 188 -18.78 11.96 14.55
C LEU A 188 -18.97 13.01 13.46
N ALA A 189 -20.14 13.67 13.47
CA ALA A 189 -20.42 14.73 12.52
C ALA A 189 -19.43 15.90 12.73
N PRO A 190 -18.94 16.53 11.64
CA PRO A 190 -18.19 17.77 11.77
C PRO A 190 -19.10 18.88 12.31
N PRO A 191 -18.54 19.92 12.93
CA PRO A 191 -19.32 21.08 13.34
C PRO A 191 -19.95 21.75 12.12
N GLU A 192 -21.17 22.31 12.25
CA GLU A 192 -21.86 23.03 11.18
C GLU A 192 -21.04 24.23 10.68
N ASP A 193 -20.38 24.94 11.60
CA ASP A 193 -19.41 25.99 11.28
C ASP A 193 -17.99 25.57 11.74
N GLY A 194 -17.16 25.23 10.78
CA GLY A 194 -15.76 24.90 10.99
C GLY A 194 -14.78 26.08 10.93
N SER A 195 -15.29 27.31 10.71
CA SER A 195 -14.43 28.50 10.52
C SER A 195 -13.58 28.85 11.75
N THR A 196 -14.02 28.43 12.94
CA THR A 196 -13.32 28.64 14.20
C THR A 196 -12.40 27.49 14.59
N VAL A 197 -12.36 26.40 13.81
CA VAL A 197 -11.51 25.23 14.10
C VAL A 197 -10.09 25.52 13.66
N GLU A 198 -9.17 25.57 14.60
CA GLU A 198 -7.73 25.72 14.35
C GLU A 198 -7.04 24.35 14.38
N VAL A 199 -6.25 24.06 13.34
CA VAL A 199 -5.39 22.87 13.29
C VAL A 199 -4.05 23.22 13.92
N VAL A 200 -3.85 22.80 15.17
CA VAL A 200 -2.62 23.08 15.93
C VAL A 200 -1.63 21.95 15.71
N VAL A 201 -0.45 22.28 15.19
CA VAL A 201 0.68 21.35 15.04
C VAL A 201 1.90 21.97 15.71
N ASP A 202 2.54 21.23 16.62
CA ASP A 202 3.79 21.65 17.23
C ASP A 202 4.87 21.77 16.13
N PRO A 203 5.48 22.95 15.92
CA PRO A 203 6.54 23.14 14.93
C PRO A 203 7.76 22.21 15.12
N ALA A 204 7.98 21.69 16.32
CA ALA A 204 9.05 20.74 16.63
C ALA A 204 8.64 19.28 16.44
N SER A 205 7.40 19.01 16.02
CA SER A 205 6.94 17.63 15.80
C SER A 205 7.73 16.96 14.67
N ASP A 206 8.22 15.76 14.93
CA ASP A 206 8.83 14.90 13.90
C ASP A 206 7.79 14.07 13.11
N ARG A 207 6.53 14.05 13.57
CA ARG A 207 5.45 13.21 13.03
C ARG A 207 4.37 13.97 12.27
N LEU A 208 4.17 15.23 12.58
CA LEU A 208 3.13 16.07 12.00
C LEU A 208 3.74 17.35 11.42
N GLN A 209 3.24 17.76 10.26
CA GLN A 209 3.62 18.98 9.58
C GLN A 209 2.38 19.59 8.91
N LEU A 210 2.19 20.90 9.04
CA LEU A 210 1.21 21.58 8.19
C LEU A 210 1.71 21.57 6.76
N LEU A 211 0.89 21.02 5.86
CA LEU A 211 1.25 20.90 4.45
C LEU A 211 0.91 22.20 3.71
N GLU A 212 1.94 22.82 3.14
CA GLU A 212 1.75 23.93 2.21
C GLU A 212 1.13 23.42 0.89
N PRO A 213 0.13 24.12 0.34
CA PRO A 213 -0.46 23.75 -0.94
C PRO A 213 0.59 23.71 -2.07
N PHE A 214 0.56 22.70 -2.90
CA PHE A 214 1.44 22.63 -4.06
C PHE A 214 1.15 23.80 -5.01
N ARG A 215 2.22 24.40 -5.54
CA ARG A 215 2.10 25.52 -6.47
C ARG A 215 1.35 25.11 -7.73
N ALA A 216 0.46 26.00 -8.20
CA ALA A 216 -0.19 25.87 -9.48
C ALA A 216 0.83 25.80 -10.63
N TRP A 217 0.43 25.22 -11.75
CA TRP A 217 1.22 25.27 -12.97
C TRP A 217 1.38 26.73 -13.43
N ASP A 218 2.57 27.08 -13.88
CA ASP A 218 2.96 28.45 -14.22
C ASP A 218 2.65 28.86 -15.68
N GLY A 219 2.05 27.93 -16.46
CA GLY A 219 1.70 28.15 -17.85
C GLY A 219 2.81 27.79 -18.84
N ASN A 220 3.97 27.34 -18.38
CA ASN A 220 5.12 27.03 -19.24
C ASN A 220 5.29 25.52 -19.47
N ASP A 221 5.87 25.17 -20.61
CA ASP A 221 6.36 23.82 -20.86
C ASP A 221 7.47 23.44 -19.87
N TYR A 222 7.69 22.15 -19.70
CA TYR A 222 8.78 21.65 -18.87
C TYR A 222 10.00 21.37 -19.75
N LEU A 223 11.04 22.19 -19.62
CA LEU A 223 12.21 22.14 -20.47
C LEU A 223 13.44 21.61 -19.71
N ASP A 224 14.23 20.78 -20.39
CA ASP A 224 15.55 20.31 -19.98
C ASP A 224 15.63 19.73 -18.56
N LEU A 225 14.60 18.99 -18.16
CA LEU A 225 14.54 18.34 -16.86
C LEU A 225 15.56 17.20 -16.77
N PRO A 226 16.42 17.14 -15.73
CA PRO A 226 17.30 16.00 -15.49
C PRO A 226 16.53 14.73 -15.19
N VAL A 227 17.07 13.59 -15.60
CA VAL A 227 16.60 12.27 -15.18
C VAL A 227 17.14 12.00 -13.77
N LEU A 228 16.28 12.08 -12.75
CA LEU A 228 16.67 11.76 -11.36
C LEU A 228 16.88 10.26 -11.19
N MET A 229 15.98 9.45 -11.75
CA MET A 229 15.94 8.01 -11.53
C MET A 229 15.37 7.31 -12.77
N LYS A 230 15.94 6.17 -13.14
CA LYS A 230 15.39 5.22 -14.10
C LYS A 230 15.32 3.85 -13.45
N ALA A 231 14.10 3.32 -13.29
CA ALA A 231 13.87 2.04 -12.63
C ALA A 231 14.12 0.85 -13.56
N ALA A 232 14.91 -0.12 -13.13
CA ALA A 232 15.05 -1.41 -13.80
C ALA A 232 13.94 -2.37 -13.36
N GLY A 233 13.08 -2.77 -14.27
CA GLY A 233 12.01 -3.75 -14.01
C GLY A 233 10.98 -3.27 -12.99
N LYS A 234 10.58 -4.15 -12.08
CA LYS A 234 9.49 -3.92 -11.14
C LYS A 234 9.75 -2.75 -10.17
N CYS A 235 8.88 -1.74 -10.24
CA CYS A 235 8.89 -0.59 -9.33
C CYS A 235 7.52 -0.47 -8.64
N THR A 236 7.43 -0.96 -7.41
CA THR A 236 6.20 -0.92 -6.61
C THR A 236 6.09 0.38 -5.83
N THR A 237 4.90 0.67 -5.28
CA THR A 237 4.72 1.78 -4.34
C THR A 237 5.61 1.65 -3.09
N ASP A 238 5.99 0.43 -2.68
CA ASP A 238 6.95 0.19 -1.60
C ASP A 238 8.39 0.56 -2.00
N HIS A 239 8.74 0.46 -3.28
CA HIS A 239 10.05 0.91 -3.77
C HIS A 239 10.12 2.43 -3.85
N ILE A 240 9.00 3.09 -4.16
CA ILE A 240 8.91 4.56 -4.26
C ILE A 240 8.85 5.20 -2.87
N SER A 241 7.94 4.70 -2.00
CA SER A 241 7.71 5.16 -0.63
C SER A 241 7.48 3.96 0.27
N ALA A 242 8.50 3.51 0.95
CA ALA A 242 8.45 2.33 1.80
C ALA A 242 7.48 2.51 2.99
N ALA A 243 6.77 1.43 3.35
CA ALA A 243 5.96 1.35 4.56
C ALA A 243 6.80 1.02 5.81
N GLY A 244 6.22 0.29 6.74
CA GLY A 244 6.87 -0.13 7.98
C GLY A 244 7.20 1.08 8.86
N LYS A 245 8.44 1.18 9.32
CA LYS A 245 8.91 2.25 10.22
C LYS A 245 8.69 3.68 9.68
N TRP A 246 8.61 3.86 8.36
CA TRP A 246 8.40 5.15 7.73
C TRP A 246 6.98 5.68 7.93
N LEU A 247 6.00 4.82 8.16
CA LEU A 247 4.60 5.22 8.38
C LEU A 247 4.40 6.09 9.63
N ARG A 248 5.36 6.12 10.56
CA ARG A 248 5.32 7.07 11.67
C ARG A 248 5.36 8.54 11.18
N TYR A 249 5.93 8.78 10.01
CA TYR A 249 6.07 10.11 9.40
C TYR A 249 4.98 10.43 8.38
N ARG A 250 3.94 9.62 8.24
CA ARG A 250 2.90 9.84 7.21
C ARG A 250 2.15 11.16 7.33
N GLY A 251 2.20 11.82 8.48
CA GLY A 251 1.68 13.17 8.72
C GLY A 251 2.75 14.27 8.56
N HIS A 252 3.98 13.92 8.14
CA HIS A 252 5.11 14.84 8.01
C HIS A 252 5.82 14.62 6.67
N LEU A 253 5.43 15.38 5.66
CA LEU A 253 5.85 15.13 4.27
C LEU A 253 7.36 15.29 4.07
N GLU A 254 8.00 16.26 4.75
CA GLU A 254 9.46 16.43 4.69
C GLU A 254 10.18 15.16 5.18
N ASN A 255 9.77 14.63 6.34
CA ASN A 255 10.44 13.48 6.94
C ASN A 255 10.18 12.17 6.18
N ILE A 256 8.93 11.91 5.75
CA ILE A 256 8.63 10.70 4.99
C ILE A 256 9.32 10.71 3.63
N SER A 257 9.52 11.88 3.01
CA SER A 257 10.24 12.00 1.75
C SER A 257 11.72 11.60 1.84
N GLY A 258 12.25 11.35 3.04
CA GLY A 258 13.55 10.72 3.24
C GLY A 258 13.63 9.26 2.76
N ASN A 259 12.51 8.63 2.39
CA ASN A 259 12.49 7.29 1.83
C ASN A 259 12.25 7.24 0.30
N LEU A 260 12.13 8.39 -0.36
CA LEU A 260 11.84 8.48 -1.78
C LEU A 260 12.80 7.62 -2.62
N PHE A 261 12.27 6.63 -3.33
CA PHE A 261 13.00 5.74 -4.24
C PHE A 261 14.07 4.83 -3.59
N LEU A 262 14.14 4.71 -2.27
CA LEU A 262 15.16 3.87 -1.61
C LEU A 262 15.08 2.38 -1.97
N GLY A 263 13.94 1.90 -2.45
CA GLY A 263 13.78 0.51 -2.90
C GLY A 263 13.94 0.30 -4.40
N VAL A 264 14.19 1.36 -5.17
CA VAL A 264 14.26 1.26 -6.64
C VAL A 264 15.64 0.79 -7.07
N VAL A 265 15.67 -0.20 -7.97
CA VAL A 265 16.90 -0.61 -8.66
C VAL A 265 17.15 0.36 -9.82
N ASN A 266 18.31 1.03 -9.78
CA ASN A 266 18.73 1.97 -10.81
C ASN A 266 19.12 1.24 -12.09
N ALA A 267 18.47 1.53 -13.21
CA ALA A 267 18.71 0.89 -14.50
C ALA A 267 20.09 1.19 -15.08
N PHE A 268 20.74 2.27 -14.66
CA PHE A 268 22.06 2.65 -15.17
C PHE A 268 23.20 1.91 -14.46
N THR A 269 23.07 1.68 -13.16
CA THR A 269 24.14 1.14 -12.31
C THR A 269 23.84 -0.25 -11.74
N GLY A 270 22.57 -0.65 -11.67
CA GLY A 270 22.13 -1.84 -10.93
C GLY A 270 22.09 -1.66 -9.41
N ALA A 271 22.52 -0.54 -8.88
CA ALA A 271 22.46 -0.24 -7.45
C ALA A 271 21.02 0.04 -7.00
N THR A 272 20.73 -0.15 -5.71
CA THR A 272 19.40 0.09 -5.16
C THR A 272 19.38 1.38 -4.35
N GLY A 273 18.43 2.27 -4.63
CA GLY A 273 18.14 3.45 -3.83
C GLY A 273 19.09 4.63 -4.04
N GLU A 274 20.01 4.55 -4.98
CA GLU A 274 21.00 5.59 -5.25
C GLU A 274 21.22 5.84 -6.75
N GLY A 275 21.74 7.01 -7.06
CA GLY A 275 22.05 7.41 -8.41
C GLY A 275 23.02 8.58 -8.46
N LYS A 276 23.24 9.12 -9.65
CA LYS A 276 24.14 10.24 -9.92
C LYS A 276 23.44 11.58 -9.69
N ASP A 277 24.01 12.42 -8.84
CA ASP A 277 23.65 13.82 -8.77
C ASP A 277 24.27 14.56 -9.98
N GLN A 278 23.42 15.01 -10.89
CA GLN A 278 23.88 15.64 -12.12
C GLN A 278 24.45 17.07 -11.92
N THR A 279 24.38 17.61 -10.70
CA THR A 279 24.94 18.92 -10.38
C THR A 279 26.45 18.88 -10.09
N ASP A 280 26.94 17.74 -9.58
CA ASP A 280 28.35 17.58 -9.24
C ASP A 280 28.94 16.20 -9.60
N GLY A 281 28.12 15.30 -10.16
CA GLY A 281 28.52 13.97 -10.62
C GLY A 281 28.70 12.93 -9.50
N ALA A 282 28.42 13.27 -8.25
CA ALA A 282 28.57 12.33 -7.13
C ALA A 282 27.39 11.35 -7.02
N THR A 283 27.66 10.12 -6.59
CA THR A 283 26.62 9.12 -6.28
C THR A 283 26.07 9.39 -4.89
N ARG A 284 24.73 9.44 -4.76
CA ARG A 284 24.01 9.65 -3.50
C ARG A 284 22.69 8.87 -3.49
N PRO A 285 22.08 8.66 -2.30
CA PRO A 285 20.70 8.21 -2.20
C PRO A 285 19.74 9.14 -2.96
N PHE A 286 18.77 8.59 -3.69
CA PHE A 286 17.80 9.38 -4.46
C PHE A 286 17.08 10.47 -3.65
N PRO A 287 16.62 10.23 -2.38
CA PRO A 287 15.95 11.29 -1.63
C PRO A 287 16.88 12.47 -1.31
N GLU A 288 18.17 12.23 -1.15
CA GLU A 288 19.17 13.28 -0.93
C GLU A 288 19.39 14.11 -2.20
N ILE A 289 19.52 13.47 -3.36
CA ILE A 289 19.63 14.18 -4.65
C ILE A 289 18.38 15.02 -4.90
N ALA A 290 17.17 14.44 -4.70
CA ALA A 290 15.91 15.14 -4.92
C ALA A 290 15.75 16.34 -3.98
N LYS A 291 16.21 16.23 -2.73
CA LYS A 291 16.23 17.34 -1.78
C LYS A 291 17.15 18.46 -2.24
N ARG A 292 18.38 18.14 -2.65
CA ARG A 292 19.35 19.10 -3.18
C ARG A 292 18.83 19.81 -4.43
N TYR A 293 18.17 19.08 -5.34
CA TYR A 293 17.53 19.68 -6.51
C TYR A 293 16.45 20.68 -6.11
N GLY A 294 15.60 20.32 -5.14
CA GLY A 294 14.57 21.22 -4.61
C GLY A 294 15.14 22.50 -4.01
N GLU A 295 16.25 22.42 -3.24
CA GLU A 295 16.96 23.57 -2.68
C GLU A 295 17.56 24.50 -3.75
N GLN A 296 17.91 23.94 -4.91
CA GLN A 296 18.44 24.67 -6.06
C GLN A 296 17.36 25.10 -7.08
N GLY A 297 16.08 24.78 -6.81
CA GLY A 297 14.97 25.07 -7.72
C GLY A 297 14.96 24.19 -8.98
N ILE A 298 15.70 23.09 -9.00
CA ILE A 298 15.77 22.15 -10.12
C ILE A 298 14.59 21.19 -10.06
N SER A 299 13.75 21.22 -11.09
CA SER A 299 12.72 20.19 -11.31
C SER A 299 13.29 19.02 -12.10
N TRP A 300 12.67 17.83 -11.98
CA TRP A 300 13.21 16.60 -12.53
C TRP A 300 12.12 15.65 -13.05
N VAL A 301 12.55 14.63 -13.81
CA VAL A 301 11.74 13.50 -14.27
C VAL A 301 12.23 12.19 -13.67
N ALA A 302 11.33 11.24 -13.54
CA ALA A 302 11.67 9.85 -13.28
C ALA A 302 11.14 8.94 -14.38
N ILE A 303 11.85 7.83 -14.62
CA ILE A 303 11.56 6.88 -15.67
C ILE A 303 11.24 5.52 -15.04
N GLY A 304 10.00 5.08 -15.19
CA GLY A 304 9.53 3.75 -14.77
C GLY A 304 9.59 2.73 -15.90
N ASP A 305 9.59 1.46 -15.53
CA ASP A 305 9.43 0.33 -16.43
C ASP A 305 7.94 -0.11 -16.48
N GLN A 306 7.65 -1.38 -16.66
CA GLN A 306 6.27 -1.90 -16.73
C GLN A 306 5.57 -1.86 -15.38
N ASN A 307 4.26 -1.55 -15.42
CA ASN A 307 3.38 -1.54 -14.26
C ASN A 307 3.91 -0.68 -13.08
N TYR A 308 4.48 0.48 -13.41
CA TYR A 308 5.06 1.39 -12.42
C TYR A 308 4.05 1.78 -11.34
N GLY A 309 4.47 1.66 -10.07
CA GLY A 309 3.62 1.97 -8.92
C GLY A 309 2.62 0.89 -8.55
N GLU A 310 2.81 -0.36 -9.02
CA GLU A 310 1.96 -1.47 -8.57
C GLU A 310 2.06 -1.67 -7.06
N GLY A 311 1.05 -2.30 -6.50
CA GLY A 311 1.06 -2.59 -5.08
C GLY A 311 -0.01 -1.86 -4.29
N SER A 312 0.30 -1.47 -3.04
CA SER A 312 -0.63 -0.74 -2.18
C SER A 312 -0.92 0.66 -2.72
N SER A 313 -2.18 1.09 -2.56
CA SER A 313 -2.58 2.46 -2.87
C SER A 313 -1.97 3.41 -1.83
N ARG A 314 -0.85 4.05 -2.18
CA ARG A 314 -0.12 4.98 -1.30
C ARG A 314 -0.03 6.35 -1.96
N GLU A 315 -0.70 7.30 -1.36
CA GLU A 315 -0.68 8.69 -1.76
C GLU A 315 0.73 9.28 -1.63
N HIS A 316 1.49 8.88 -0.59
CA HIS A 316 2.86 9.33 -0.35
C HIS A 316 3.79 9.00 -1.54
N ALA A 317 3.60 7.85 -2.20
CA ALA A 317 4.36 7.50 -3.40
C ALA A 317 4.13 8.47 -4.59
N ALA A 318 3.10 9.33 -4.51
CA ALA A 318 2.87 10.43 -5.45
C ALA A 318 3.16 11.80 -4.83
N MET A 319 2.90 11.99 -3.53
CA MET A 319 3.16 13.25 -2.83
C MET A 319 4.65 13.55 -2.72
N GLU A 320 5.46 12.55 -2.39
CA GLU A 320 6.91 12.71 -2.20
C GLU A 320 7.64 13.15 -3.48
N PRO A 321 7.44 12.50 -4.65
CA PRO A 321 8.00 13.00 -5.90
C PRO A 321 7.58 14.45 -6.18
N ARG A 322 6.30 14.79 -6.00
CA ARG A 322 5.80 16.14 -6.20
C ARG A 322 6.46 17.15 -5.27
N PHE A 323 6.53 16.81 -4.00
CA PHE A 323 7.13 17.65 -2.95
C PHE A 323 8.61 17.92 -3.19
N ARG A 324 9.35 16.92 -3.65
CA ARG A 324 10.78 16.99 -3.96
C ARG A 324 11.08 17.54 -5.36
N GLY A 325 10.13 18.15 -6.05
CA GLY A 325 10.37 18.87 -7.32
C GLY A 325 10.16 18.03 -8.58
N GLY A 326 9.70 16.78 -8.47
CA GLY A 326 9.28 15.97 -9.62
C GLY A 326 8.15 16.64 -10.39
N ARG A 327 8.19 16.56 -11.72
CA ARG A 327 7.18 17.11 -12.62
C ARG A 327 6.52 16.05 -13.47
N VAL A 328 7.31 15.16 -14.02
CA VAL A 328 6.86 14.14 -14.97
C VAL A 328 7.38 12.79 -14.55
N ILE A 329 6.53 11.80 -14.63
CA ILE A 329 6.91 10.39 -14.51
C ILE A 329 6.61 9.73 -15.85
N PHE A 330 7.63 9.25 -16.53
CA PHE A 330 7.47 8.41 -17.71
C PHE A 330 7.49 6.94 -17.30
N ALA A 331 6.70 6.10 -17.97
CA ALA A 331 6.78 4.66 -17.79
C ALA A 331 6.38 3.90 -19.06
N ARG A 332 6.77 2.63 -19.17
CA ARG A 332 6.24 1.74 -20.20
C ARG A 332 4.76 1.40 -19.97
N SER A 333 4.36 1.34 -18.69
CA SER A 333 2.96 1.29 -18.26
C SER A 333 2.84 1.61 -16.79
N PHE A 334 1.65 2.02 -16.35
CA PHE A 334 1.35 2.36 -14.96
C PHE A 334 0.38 1.38 -14.31
N ALA A 335 0.53 1.19 -13.00
CA ALA A 335 -0.56 0.70 -12.18
C ALA A 335 -1.64 1.80 -12.07
N ARG A 336 -2.89 1.45 -12.43
CA ARG A 336 -3.99 2.42 -12.58
C ARG A 336 -4.20 3.35 -11.39
N ILE A 337 -4.18 2.81 -10.16
CA ILE A 337 -4.39 3.61 -8.95
C ILE A 337 -3.24 4.62 -8.77
N HIS A 338 -2.02 4.18 -9.00
CA HIS A 338 -0.84 5.04 -8.83
C HIS A 338 -0.82 6.18 -9.87
N GLU A 339 -1.15 5.88 -11.12
CA GLU A 339 -1.31 6.89 -12.17
C GLU A 339 -2.31 7.99 -11.76
N THR A 340 -3.47 7.58 -11.21
CA THR A 340 -4.46 8.52 -10.70
C THR A 340 -3.93 9.34 -9.52
N ASN A 341 -3.17 8.71 -8.60
CA ASN A 341 -2.58 9.42 -7.48
C ASN A 341 -1.53 10.45 -7.93
N LEU A 342 -0.72 10.14 -8.94
CA LEU A 342 0.21 11.11 -9.53
C LEU A 342 -0.53 12.35 -10.07
N LYS A 343 -1.60 12.16 -10.84
CA LYS A 343 -2.44 13.25 -11.38
C LYS A 343 -3.06 14.09 -10.26
N LYS A 344 -3.57 13.45 -9.19
CA LYS A 344 -4.13 14.15 -8.02
C LYS A 344 -3.12 15.10 -7.35
N GLN A 345 -1.83 14.76 -7.40
CA GLN A 345 -0.77 15.59 -6.85
C GLN A 345 -0.19 16.61 -7.86
N GLY A 346 -0.78 16.71 -9.06
CA GLY A 346 -0.33 17.65 -10.10
C GLY A 346 0.95 17.22 -10.82
N LEU A 347 1.31 15.93 -10.76
CA LEU A 347 2.33 15.33 -11.62
C LEU A 347 1.74 14.93 -12.96
N VAL A 348 2.60 14.81 -13.97
CA VAL A 348 2.24 14.38 -15.32
C VAL A 348 2.74 12.95 -15.56
N PRO A 349 1.93 11.91 -15.32
CA PRO A 349 2.26 10.54 -15.74
C PRO A 349 2.09 10.40 -17.25
N LEU A 350 3.15 9.95 -17.94
CA LEU A 350 3.21 9.77 -19.38
C LEU A 350 3.67 8.35 -19.72
N THR A 351 2.94 7.67 -20.59
CA THR A 351 3.30 6.35 -21.11
C THR A 351 3.97 6.52 -22.47
N PHE A 352 5.14 5.91 -22.67
CA PHE A 352 5.82 5.93 -23.94
C PHE A 352 4.91 5.36 -25.06
N THR A 353 4.72 6.11 -26.13
CA THR A 353 4.00 5.61 -27.33
C THR A 353 4.76 4.44 -27.95
N ASP A 354 6.09 4.57 -28.04
CA ASP A 354 6.99 3.47 -28.39
C ASP A 354 7.73 3.02 -27.12
N PRO A 355 7.49 1.81 -26.60
CA PRO A 355 8.18 1.29 -25.42
C PRO A 355 9.71 1.22 -25.57
N ALA A 356 10.25 1.20 -26.80
CA ALA A 356 11.69 1.20 -27.05
C ALA A 356 12.36 2.54 -26.69
N THR A 357 11.58 3.63 -26.57
CA THR A 357 12.10 4.94 -26.13
C THR A 357 12.71 4.85 -24.72
N TYR A 358 12.21 3.95 -23.87
CA TYR A 358 12.81 3.71 -22.56
C TYR A 358 14.30 3.39 -22.66
N GLU A 359 14.72 2.55 -23.61
CA GLU A 359 16.15 2.18 -23.79
C GLU A 359 17.01 3.35 -24.27
N GLN A 360 16.42 4.31 -24.95
CA GLN A 360 17.15 5.45 -25.52
C GLN A 360 17.55 6.50 -24.46
N ILE A 361 16.86 6.51 -23.30
CA ILE A 361 17.10 7.50 -22.23
C ILE A 361 18.33 7.10 -21.41
N GLY A 362 19.35 7.93 -21.45
CA GLY A 362 20.58 7.83 -20.66
C GLY A 362 20.52 8.59 -19.34
N GLU A 363 21.51 8.34 -18.48
CA GLU A 363 21.57 8.93 -17.13
C GLU A 363 21.74 10.46 -17.16
N ASP A 364 22.57 10.95 -18.09
CA ASP A 364 22.91 12.37 -18.22
C ASP A 364 22.00 13.13 -19.20
N ASP A 365 20.95 12.49 -19.71
CA ASP A 365 20.01 13.12 -20.63
C ASP A 365 19.14 14.16 -19.93
N ARG A 366 18.64 15.10 -20.72
CA ARG A 366 17.60 16.06 -20.33
C ARG A 366 16.33 15.76 -21.09
N ILE A 367 15.19 15.87 -20.41
CA ILE A 367 13.89 15.61 -21.04
C ILE A 367 13.07 16.90 -21.03
N SER A 368 12.57 17.29 -22.20
CA SER A 368 11.59 18.37 -22.34
C SER A 368 10.21 17.79 -22.68
N VAL A 369 9.17 18.39 -22.10
CA VAL A 369 7.75 18.06 -22.32
C VAL A 369 7.05 19.31 -22.84
N LEU A 370 6.50 19.21 -24.04
CA LEU A 370 6.07 20.35 -24.84
C LEU A 370 4.56 20.34 -25.06
N GLY A 371 3.96 21.53 -25.16
CA GLY A 371 2.52 21.66 -25.43
C GLY A 371 1.65 21.37 -24.21
N LEU A 372 2.13 21.70 -23.01
CA LEU A 372 1.35 21.60 -21.78
C LEU A 372 0.26 22.69 -21.70
N PRO A 373 -0.88 22.44 -21.03
CA PRO A 373 -1.23 21.23 -20.30
C PRO A 373 -1.61 20.07 -21.23
N PRO A 374 -1.60 18.81 -20.76
CA PRO A 374 -2.00 17.68 -21.59
C PRO A 374 -3.43 17.85 -22.11
N VAL A 375 -3.62 17.64 -23.41
CA VAL A 375 -4.95 17.70 -24.05
C VAL A 375 -5.55 16.29 -24.08
N PRO A 376 -6.75 16.05 -23.51
CA PRO A 376 -7.38 14.75 -23.51
C PRO A 376 -7.37 14.09 -24.90
N ASP A 377 -7.06 12.81 -24.95
CA ASP A 377 -7.01 11.98 -26.15
C ASP A 377 -5.94 12.38 -27.20
N GLN A 378 -5.00 13.28 -26.85
CA GLN A 378 -3.90 13.66 -27.71
C GLN A 378 -2.55 13.28 -27.09
N PRO A 379 -1.57 12.79 -27.89
CA PRO A 379 -0.23 12.52 -27.38
C PRO A 379 0.50 13.83 -27.04
N VAL A 380 1.37 13.76 -26.05
CA VAL A 380 2.26 14.86 -25.66
C VAL A 380 3.57 14.75 -26.42
N GLN A 381 4.07 15.85 -26.94
CA GLN A 381 5.37 15.93 -27.59
C GLN A 381 6.48 16.03 -26.55
N CYS A 382 7.51 15.25 -26.70
CA CYS A 382 8.64 15.20 -25.79
C CYS A 382 9.96 15.18 -26.56
N ARG A 383 11.04 15.60 -25.88
CA ARG A 383 12.38 15.61 -26.46
C ARG A 383 13.40 15.09 -25.46
N ILE A 384 14.27 14.21 -25.92
CA ILE A 384 15.51 13.83 -25.24
C ILE A 384 16.61 14.74 -25.78
N THR A 385 17.36 15.37 -24.90
CA THR A 385 18.59 16.12 -25.23
C THR A 385 19.76 15.38 -24.59
N LYS A 386 20.70 14.95 -25.42
CA LYS A 386 21.92 14.26 -25.00
C LYS A 386 22.96 15.25 -24.48
N PRO A 387 23.96 14.82 -23.70
CA PRO A 387 25.06 15.68 -23.23
C PRO A 387 25.86 16.37 -24.36
N ASP A 388 25.91 15.75 -25.53
CA ASP A 388 26.58 16.32 -26.73
C ASP A 388 25.69 17.31 -27.48
N GLY A 389 24.49 17.62 -27.01
CA GLY A 389 23.53 18.51 -27.61
C GLY A 389 22.65 17.87 -28.70
N THR A 390 22.84 16.59 -29.03
CA THR A 390 21.94 15.90 -29.97
C THR A 390 20.57 15.70 -29.37
N THR A 391 19.54 15.83 -30.18
CA THR A 391 18.16 15.73 -29.74
C THR A 391 17.41 14.63 -30.47
N THR A 392 16.49 13.96 -29.75
CA THR A 392 15.56 12.99 -30.31
C THR A 392 14.15 13.33 -29.83
N ASP A 393 13.26 13.60 -30.78
CA ASP A 393 11.85 13.85 -30.46
C ASP A 393 11.10 12.53 -30.36
N PHE A 394 10.18 12.44 -29.42
CA PHE A 394 9.30 11.30 -29.22
C PHE A 394 7.92 11.74 -28.74
N THR A 395 6.96 10.84 -28.76
CA THR A 395 5.62 11.08 -28.24
C THR A 395 5.32 10.17 -27.04
N ALA A 396 4.51 10.69 -26.14
CA ALA A 396 3.99 9.92 -25.02
C ALA A 396 2.48 10.11 -24.91
N THR A 397 1.78 9.06 -24.49
CA THR A 397 0.34 9.05 -24.26
C THR A 397 0.03 9.28 -22.78
N HIS A 398 -1.20 9.66 -22.50
CA HIS A 398 -1.71 9.85 -21.14
C HIS A 398 -3.21 9.54 -21.07
N THR A 399 -3.74 9.46 -19.85
CA THR A 399 -5.17 9.20 -19.59
C THR A 399 -5.82 10.34 -18.80
N PHE A 400 -5.37 11.59 -18.99
CA PHE A 400 -6.00 12.76 -18.36
C PHE A 400 -7.41 12.97 -18.89
N SER A 401 -8.39 13.03 -17.98
CA SER A 401 -9.70 13.59 -18.28
C SER A 401 -9.67 15.13 -18.21
N PRO A 402 -10.68 15.83 -18.76
CA PRO A 402 -10.78 17.29 -18.63
C PRO A 402 -10.68 17.77 -17.18
N GLU A 403 -11.34 17.09 -16.25
CA GLU A 403 -11.25 17.40 -14.81
C GLU A 403 -9.82 17.24 -14.26
N GLN A 404 -9.12 16.20 -14.66
CA GLN A 404 -7.76 15.93 -14.20
C GLN A 404 -6.75 16.95 -14.76
N VAL A 405 -7.00 17.52 -15.93
CA VAL A 405 -6.23 18.66 -16.46
C VAL A 405 -6.38 19.87 -15.56
N GLU A 406 -7.58 20.13 -15.02
CA GLU A 406 -7.77 21.20 -14.04
C GLU A 406 -7.02 20.93 -12.72
N TRP A 407 -6.92 19.66 -12.27
CA TRP A 407 -6.05 19.32 -11.13
C TRP A 407 -4.59 19.69 -11.40
N PHE A 408 -4.09 19.38 -12.59
CA PHE A 408 -2.73 19.76 -13.02
C PHE A 408 -2.55 21.29 -13.00
N ARG A 409 -3.46 22.05 -13.63
CA ARG A 409 -3.42 23.52 -13.65
C ARG A 409 -3.45 24.11 -12.25
N ALA A 410 -4.25 23.58 -11.37
CA ALA A 410 -4.37 24.05 -10.00
C ALA A 410 -3.17 23.65 -9.11
N GLY A 411 -2.33 22.69 -9.56
CA GLY A 411 -1.20 22.14 -8.82
C GLY A 411 -1.53 20.89 -8.00
N SER A 412 -2.80 20.64 -7.72
CA SER A 412 -3.33 19.39 -7.13
C SER A 412 -4.85 19.37 -7.16
N ALA A 413 -5.46 18.18 -7.03
CA ALA A 413 -6.90 18.03 -6.83
C ALA A 413 -7.38 18.72 -5.55
N LEU A 414 -6.60 18.66 -4.47
CA LEU A 414 -6.93 19.31 -3.20
C LEU A 414 -7.02 20.84 -3.33
N ASN A 415 -6.19 21.45 -4.19
CA ASN A 415 -6.27 22.88 -4.48
C ASN A 415 -7.60 23.28 -5.14
N ILE A 416 -8.19 22.40 -5.96
CA ILE A 416 -9.54 22.63 -6.53
C ILE A 416 -10.59 22.61 -5.41
N VAL A 417 -10.53 21.62 -4.51
CA VAL A 417 -11.45 21.56 -3.37
C VAL A 417 -11.34 22.83 -2.52
N ARG A 418 -10.12 23.26 -2.20
CA ARG A 418 -9.89 24.50 -1.45
C ARG A 418 -10.51 25.72 -2.12
N ARG A 419 -10.38 25.84 -3.46
CA ARG A 419 -10.99 26.95 -4.21
C ARG A 419 -12.50 26.91 -4.15
N LYS A 420 -13.12 25.73 -4.30
CA LYS A 420 -14.58 25.55 -4.22
C LYS A 420 -15.10 25.92 -2.84
N VAL A 421 -14.46 25.45 -1.77
CA VAL A 421 -14.82 25.81 -0.39
C VAL A 421 -14.74 27.32 -0.18
N ALA A 422 -13.66 27.97 -0.64
CA ALA A 422 -13.50 29.43 -0.53
C ALA A 422 -14.54 30.21 -1.35
N ALA A 423 -15.08 29.63 -2.41
CA ALA A 423 -16.14 30.21 -3.23
C ALA A 423 -17.56 29.90 -2.72
N GLY A 424 -17.70 29.08 -1.67
CA GLY A 424 -18.99 28.62 -1.17
C GLY A 424 -19.72 27.64 -2.10
N GLU A 425 -18.96 26.92 -2.93
CA GLU A 425 -19.48 25.96 -3.93
C GLU A 425 -19.33 24.48 -3.46
N ALA A 426 -18.91 24.24 -2.23
CA ALA A 426 -18.67 22.89 -1.67
C ALA A 426 -19.73 22.49 -0.67
#